data_8ab7597e23c2c26d9bd1892c8e6faa3a
#
_entry.id   8ab7597e23c2c26d9bd1892c8e6faa3a
#
_cell.length_a   1.000
_cell.length_b   1.000
_cell.length_c   1.000
_cell.angle_alpha   90.00
_cell.angle_beta   90.00
_cell.angle_gamma   90.00
#
_symmetry.space_group_name_H-M   'P 1'
#
loop_
_entity.id
_entity.type
_entity.pdbx_description
1 polymer ?
#
loop_
_entity_poly.entity_id
_entity_poly.type
_entity_poly.pdbx_seq_one_letter_code
_entity_poly.pdbx_strand_id
1 'polypeptide(L)'
;MHELQTIPQVIHLNSIVFVVDTFSIELIDLGKDPPANCSAGPVGDDMFHWQATIMGPDESPYAGGVFFLDIHFPADYPFKPPKVHFTTRIYHCNINSNGGICLDILKDQWSPALTISKVLLSICSLLTDPNPDDPLVPDIAQLLKTDRTRHDSNAREWTSKYAM
;
A
#
# COMPACT_ATOMS: atom_id res chain seq x y z
N MET A 1 -16.58 34.68 41.36
CA MET A 1 -16.93 34.19 40.01
C MET A 1 -15.66 33.56 39.43
N HIS A 2 -15.59 32.24 39.58
CA HIS A 2 -14.52 31.46 38.94
C HIS A 2 -15.11 30.86 37.66
N GLU A 3 -14.70 31.37 36.52
CA GLU A 3 -14.90 30.71 35.26
C GLU A 3 -14.01 29.45 35.21
N LEU A 4 -14.65 28.31 35.23
CA LEU A 4 -14.05 27.05 34.96
C LEU A 4 -13.69 26.96 33.46
N GLN A 5 -12.44 27.27 33.15
CA GLN A 5 -11.86 26.86 31.87
C GLN A 5 -11.71 25.37 31.88
N THR A 6 -12.70 24.68 31.35
CA THR A 6 -12.64 23.25 31.17
C THR A 6 -12.61 22.93 29.66
N ILE A 7 -11.62 22.10 29.30
CA ILE A 7 -11.60 21.16 28.18
C ILE A 7 -10.85 21.60 26.91
N PRO A 8 -9.53 21.39 26.90
CA PRO A 8 -8.87 20.79 25.74
C PRO A 8 -8.37 19.34 25.97
N GLN A 9 -8.22 18.92 27.26
CA GLN A 9 -7.57 17.63 27.57
C GLN A 9 -8.41 16.39 27.24
N VAL A 10 -9.73 16.46 27.37
CA VAL A 10 -10.60 15.30 27.13
C VAL A 10 -10.72 14.95 25.63
N ILE A 11 -10.73 15.98 24.78
CA ILE A 11 -10.77 15.77 23.31
C ILE A 11 -9.46 15.14 22.82
N HIS A 12 -8.33 15.56 23.39
CA HIS A 12 -7.01 15.04 23.01
C HIS A 12 -6.81 13.58 23.49
N LEU A 13 -7.27 13.26 24.68
CA LEU A 13 -7.26 11.89 25.22
C LEU A 13 -8.14 10.95 24.39
N ASN A 14 -9.34 11.37 24.02
CA ASN A 14 -10.24 10.58 23.19
C ASN A 14 -9.67 10.37 21.77
N SER A 15 -8.97 11.35 21.21
CA SER A 15 -8.30 11.21 19.93
C SER A 15 -7.12 10.24 20.00
N ILE A 16 -6.33 10.27 21.06
CA ILE A 16 -5.21 9.37 21.27
C ILE A 16 -5.71 7.92 21.47
N VAL A 17 -6.74 7.71 22.27
CA VAL A 17 -7.35 6.39 22.48
C VAL A 17 -7.89 5.85 21.16
N PHE A 18 -8.58 6.66 20.39
CA PHE A 18 -9.12 6.26 19.08
C PHE A 18 -8.02 5.84 18.09
N VAL A 19 -6.92 6.59 18.04
CA VAL A 19 -5.76 6.27 17.17
C VAL A 19 -5.11 4.95 17.59
N VAL A 20 -4.88 4.75 18.90
CA VAL A 20 -4.31 3.51 19.42
C VAL A 20 -5.20 2.32 19.08
N ASP A 21 -6.51 2.45 19.27
CA ASP A 21 -7.47 1.39 18.95
C ASP A 21 -7.47 1.05 17.45
N THR A 22 -7.40 2.05 16.57
CA THR A 22 -7.37 1.85 15.12
C THR A 22 -6.14 1.06 14.69
N PHE A 23 -4.94 1.45 15.11
CA PHE A 23 -3.72 0.73 14.77
C PHE A 23 -3.60 -0.63 15.43
N SER A 24 -4.16 -0.79 16.63
CA SER A 24 -4.27 -2.10 17.30
C SER A 24 -5.14 -3.07 16.49
N ILE A 25 -6.25 -2.60 15.92
CA ILE A 25 -7.11 -3.38 15.03
C ILE A 25 -6.35 -3.80 13.77
N GLU A 26 -5.60 -2.90 13.15
CA GLU A 26 -4.78 -3.22 11.97
C GLU A 26 -3.72 -4.30 12.27
N LEU A 27 -3.02 -4.18 13.40
CA LEU A 27 -2.02 -5.16 13.81
C LEU A 27 -2.63 -6.53 14.12
N ILE A 28 -3.81 -6.54 14.76
CA ILE A 28 -4.55 -7.78 15.05
C ILE A 28 -5.02 -8.43 13.75
N ASP A 29 -5.55 -7.66 12.81
CA ASP A 29 -6.01 -8.15 11.50
C ASP A 29 -4.85 -8.80 10.73
N LEU A 30 -3.71 -8.14 10.65
CA LEU A 30 -2.49 -8.67 10.04
C LEU A 30 -1.97 -9.94 10.74
N GLY A 31 -2.13 -10.02 12.05
CA GLY A 31 -1.68 -11.18 12.85
C GLY A 31 -2.61 -12.39 12.74
N LYS A 32 -3.91 -12.19 12.56
CA LYS A 32 -4.91 -13.27 12.50
C LYS A 32 -4.99 -13.92 11.12
N ASP A 33 -4.94 -13.10 10.07
CA ASP A 33 -5.09 -13.54 8.69
C ASP A 33 -4.13 -12.73 7.80
N PRO A 34 -2.81 -12.99 7.92
CA PRO A 34 -1.84 -12.27 7.13
C PRO A 34 -2.06 -12.54 5.65
N PRO A 35 -2.01 -11.53 4.77
CA PRO A 35 -2.07 -11.74 3.34
C PRO A 35 -0.91 -12.65 2.91
N ALA A 36 -1.20 -13.60 2.01
CA ALA A 36 -0.17 -14.47 1.49
C ALA A 36 0.94 -13.64 0.84
N ASN A 37 2.19 -13.93 1.20
CA ASN A 37 3.38 -13.27 0.65
C ASN A 37 3.50 -11.76 0.97
N CYS A 38 2.76 -11.27 1.95
CA CYS A 38 2.83 -9.87 2.38
C CYS A 38 3.07 -9.76 3.88
N SER A 39 3.78 -8.72 4.28
CA SER A 39 3.93 -8.32 5.68
C SER A 39 3.92 -6.81 5.79
N ALA A 40 3.49 -6.29 6.92
CA ALA A 40 3.54 -4.86 7.22
C ALA A 40 3.64 -4.61 8.71
N GLY A 41 4.21 -3.47 9.08
CA GLY A 41 4.30 -3.02 10.45
C GLY A 41 4.88 -1.63 10.58
N PRO A 42 4.74 -1.01 11.77
CA PRO A 42 5.24 0.33 12.02
C PRO A 42 6.77 0.39 11.93
N VAL A 43 7.28 1.53 11.50
CA VAL A 43 8.70 1.85 11.46
C VAL A 43 9.09 2.52 12.79
N GLY A 44 9.87 1.83 13.62
CA GLY A 44 10.26 2.34 14.93
C GLY A 44 9.06 2.63 15.83
N ASP A 45 9.05 3.81 16.45
CA ASP A 45 8.00 4.26 17.36
C ASP A 45 6.89 5.06 16.66
N ASP A 46 6.99 5.29 15.35
CA ASP A 46 6.01 6.06 14.58
C ASP A 46 4.88 5.17 14.07
N MET A 47 3.74 5.21 14.74
CA MET A 47 2.54 4.46 14.40
C MET A 47 1.86 4.94 13.10
N PHE A 48 2.21 6.12 12.60
CA PHE A 48 1.67 6.69 11.36
C PHE A 48 2.54 6.40 10.13
N HIS A 49 3.71 5.79 10.33
CA HIS A 49 4.60 5.37 9.26
C HIS A 49 4.88 3.88 9.36
N TRP A 50 4.43 3.14 8.36
CA TRP A 50 4.64 1.69 8.27
C TRP A 50 5.46 1.34 7.03
N GLN A 51 6.14 0.23 7.12
CA GLN A 51 6.78 -0.43 5.98
C GLN A 51 6.05 -1.74 5.69
N ALA A 52 5.83 -2.00 4.41
CA ALA A 52 5.30 -3.28 3.95
C ALA A 52 6.29 -3.97 3.02
N THR A 53 6.16 -5.28 2.94
CA THR A 53 6.91 -6.14 2.03
C THR A 53 5.93 -6.99 1.24
N ILE A 54 6.08 -7.01 -0.06
CA ILE A 54 5.32 -7.89 -0.97
C ILE A 54 6.31 -8.77 -1.71
N MET A 55 6.12 -10.06 -1.63
CA MET A 55 6.81 -11.02 -2.51
C MET A 55 6.07 -11.09 -3.84
N GLY A 56 6.79 -10.99 -4.94
CA GLY A 56 6.18 -11.06 -6.26
C GLY A 56 5.38 -12.35 -6.44
N PRO A 57 4.12 -12.27 -6.93
CA PRO A 57 3.29 -13.46 -7.14
C PRO A 57 3.96 -14.47 -8.07
N ASP A 58 3.87 -15.76 -7.74
CA ASP A 58 4.56 -16.84 -8.48
C ASP A 58 4.15 -16.92 -9.96
N GLU A 59 2.90 -16.57 -10.27
CA GLU A 59 2.36 -16.59 -11.63
C GLU A 59 2.52 -15.24 -12.36
N SER A 60 3.41 -14.39 -11.89
CA SER A 60 3.67 -13.07 -12.48
C SER A 60 5.12 -12.92 -12.92
N PRO A 61 5.43 -11.94 -13.77
CA PRO A 61 6.81 -11.64 -14.13
C PRO A 61 7.64 -11.07 -12.96
N TYR A 62 7.01 -10.81 -11.84
CA TYR A 62 7.63 -10.33 -10.59
C TYR A 62 8.03 -11.46 -9.63
N ALA A 63 7.76 -12.72 -9.99
CA ALA A 63 8.06 -13.88 -9.18
C ALA A 63 9.54 -13.91 -8.72
N GLY A 64 9.76 -14.23 -7.45
CA GLY A 64 11.08 -14.25 -6.84
C GLY A 64 11.57 -12.88 -6.33
N GLY A 65 10.92 -11.78 -6.71
CA GLY A 65 11.25 -10.45 -6.22
C GLY A 65 10.64 -10.14 -4.86
N VAL A 66 11.32 -9.29 -4.10
CA VAL A 66 10.84 -8.73 -2.83
C VAL A 66 10.71 -7.22 -3.00
N PHE A 67 9.51 -6.70 -2.85
CA PHE A 67 9.17 -5.30 -3.07
C PHE A 67 8.82 -4.64 -1.74
N PHE A 68 9.50 -3.54 -1.44
CA PHE A 68 9.23 -2.74 -0.25
C PHE A 68 8.32 -1.57 -0.59
N LEU A 69 7.42 -1.27 0.34
CA LEU A 69 6.48 -0.16 0.24
C LEU A 69 6.52 0.66 1.54
N ASP A 70 6.35 1.96 1.40
CA ASP A 70 6.08 2.85 2.52
C ASP A 70 4.59 3.16 2.61
N ILE A 71 4.08 3.18 3.83
CA ILE A 71 2.69 3.48 4.16
C ILE A 71 2.68 4.64 5.14
N HIS A 72 2.05 5.74 4.76
CA HIS A 72 1.85 6.90 5.62
C HIS A 72 0.36 7.08 5.89
N PHE A 73 0.00 7.03 7.17
CA PHE A 73 -1.38 7.21 7.59
C PHE A 73 -1.68 8.70 7.81
N PRO A 74 -2.79 9.23 7.28
CA PRO A 74 -3.22 10.57 7.60
C PRO A 74 -3.72 10.64 9.04
N ALA A 75 -3.74 11.86 9.62
CA ALA A 75 -4.20 12.07 10.99
C ALA A 75 -5.65 11.64 11.23
N ASP A 76 -6.47 11.67 10.20
CA ASP A 76 -7.89 11.27 10.21
C ASP A 76 -8.14 9.85 9.65
N TYR A 77 -7.11 9.00 9.58
CA TYR A 77 -7.29 7.58 9.29
C TYR A 77 -8.20 6.93 10.35
N PRO A 78 -9.15 6.08 10.03
CA PRO A 78 -9.41 5.43 8.73
C PRO A 78 -10.43 6.15 7.83
N PHE A 79 -10.78 7.39 8.12
CA PHE A 79 -11.76 8.15 7.32
C PHE A 79 -11.20 8.64 5.98
N LYS A 80 -9.88 8.79 5.91
CA LYS A 80 -9.14 9.01 4.67
C LYS A 80 -8.18 7.86 4.39
N PRO A 81 -7.87 7.59 3.11
CA PRO A 81 -6.99 6.50 2.75
C PRO A 81 -5.56 6.73 3.22
N PRO A 82 -4.80 5.65 3.47
CA PRO A 82 -3.36 5.74 3.66
C PRO A 82 -2.68 6.12 2.35
N LYS A 83 -1.52 6.76 2.45
CA LYS A 83 -0.64 6.98 1.31
C LYS A 83 0.32 5.81 1.20
N VAL A 84 0.27 5.09 0.09
CA VAL A 84 1.07 3.90 -0.15
C VAL A 84 1.88 4.09 -1.43
N HIS A 85 3.18 3.85 -1.36
CA HIS A 85 4.04 3.86 -2.54
C HIS A 85 5.14 2.82 -2.45
N PHE A 86 5.57 2.33 -3.61
CA PHE A 86 6.72 1.44 -3.72
C PHE A 86 8.02 2.21 -3.47
N THR A 87 8.89 1.67 -2.64
CA THR A 87 10.27 2.12 -2.49
C THR A 87 11.23 1.30 -3.35
N THR A 88 10.87 0.05 -3.66
CA THR A 88 11.56 -0.77 -4.65
C THR A 88 11.08 -0.42 -6.05
N ARG A 89 12.00 -0.26 -6.99
CA ARG A 89 11.64 0.00 -8.40
C ARG A 89 10.97 -1.23 -9.00
N ILE A 90 9.91 -0.99 -9.76
CA ILE A 90 9.12 -2.03 -10.42
C ILE A 90 8.71 -1.59 -11.82
N TYR A 91 8.74 -2.51 -12.78
CA TYR A 91 8.25 -2.30 -14.14
C TYR A 91 6.77 -2.68 -14.22
N HIS A 92 5.88 -1.66 -14.15
CA HIS A 92 4.44 -1.90 -14.12
C HIS A 92 3.69 -0.68 -14.67
N CYS A 93 2.67 -0.89 -15.51
CA CYS A 93 1.95 0.22 -16.13
C CYS A 93 1.12 1.06 -15.15
N ASN A 94 0.76 0.52 -14.00
CA ASN A 94 -0.02 1.22 -12.97
C ASN A 94 0.83 1.72 -11.79
N ILE A 95 2.14 1.60 -11.88
CA ILE A 95 3.07 2.06 -10.85
C ILE A 95 4.16 2.90 -11.52
N ASN A 96 4.26 4.17 -11.11
CA ASN A 96 5.20 5.10 -11.74
C ASN A 96 6.62 5.01 -11.14
N SER A 97 7.54 5.77 -11.70
CA SER A 97 8.95 5.79 -11.27
C SER A 97 9.16 6.31 -9.84
N ASN A 98 8.20 7.06 -9.28
CA ASN A 98 8.21 7.52 -7.89
C ASN A 98 7.57 6.51 -6.93
N GLY A 99 7.13 5.37 -7.42
CA GLY A 99 6.43 4.34 -6.63
C GLY A 99 4.94 4.60 -6.43
N GLY A 100 4.38 5.65 -7.03
CA GLY A 100 2.96 5.94 -6.96
C GLY A 100 2.13 4.86 -7.63
N ILE A 101 1.00 4.49 -7.01
CA ILE A 101 0.15 3.37 -7.41
C ILE A 101 -1.20 3.90 -7.88
N CYS A 102 -1.63 3.50 -9.08
CA CYS A 102 -2.99 3.73 -9.57
C CYS A 102 -3.90 2.60 -9.07
N LEU A 103 -4.55 2.81 -7.94
CA LEU A 103 -5.46 1.86 -7.33
C LEU A 103 -6.66 2.62 -6.75
N ASP A 104 -7.86 2.26 -7.16
CA ASP A 104 -9.11 2.97 -6.82
C ASP A 104 -9.39 3.02 -5.31
N ILE A 105 -9.12 1.94 -4.57
CA ILE A 105 -9.32 1.91 -3.13
C ILE A 105 -8.37 2.83 -2.35
N LEU A 106 -7.29 3.29 -2.95
CA LEU A 106 -6.41 4.31 -2.37
C LEU A 106 -6.87 5.74 -2.66
N LYS A 107 -7.95 5.89 -3.39
CA LYS A 107 -8.54 7.16 -3.84
C LYS A 107 -10.05 7.18 -3.55
N ASP A 108 -10.86 7.26 -4.61
CA ASP A 108 -12.31 7.47 -4.55
C ASP A 108 -13.09 6.29 -3.96
N GLN A 109 -12.57 5.08 -4.06
CA GLN A 109 -13.20 3.86 -3.55
C GLN A 109 -12.72 3.47 -2.15
N TRP A 110 -11.98 4.34 -1.48
CA TRP A 110 -11.61 4.14 -0.08
C TRP A 110 -12.85 4.08 0.81
N SER A 111 -12.83 3.17 1.77
CA SER A 111 -13.84 3.04 2.82
C SER A 111 -13.16 2.77 4.15
N PRO A 112 -13.66 3.30 5.28
CA PRO A 112 -13.16 2.97 6.62
C PRO A 112 -13.23 1.48 6.99
N ALA A 113 -13.99 0.68 6.25
CA ALA A 113 -14.05 -0.77 6.42
C ALA A 113 -12.84 -1.51 5.82
N LEU A 114 -12.03 -0.83 4.98
CA LEU A 114 -10.82 -1.39 4.41
C LEU A 114 -9.67 -1.38 5.45
N THR A 115 -8.86 -2.42 5.40
CA THR A 115 -7.67 -2.58 6.24
C THR A 115 -6.41 -2.60 5.39
N ILE A 116 -5.26 -2.45 6.01
CA ILE A 116 -3.96 -2.58 5.32
C ILE A 116 -3.81 -3.97 4.69
N SER A 117 -4.29 -5.04 5.32
CA SER A 117 -4.32 -6.38 4.71
C SER A 117 -5.05 -6.38 3.37
N LYS A 118 -6.21 -5.74 3.28
CA LYS A 118 -6.99 -5.66 2.04
C LYS A 118 -6.32 -4.79 0.99
N VAL A 119 -5.66 -3.70 1.41
CA VAL A 119 -4.86 -2.85 0.52
C VAL A 119 -3.72 -3.65 -0.09
N LEU A 120 -2.96 -4.38 0.72
CA LEU A 120 -1.85 -5.22 0.25
C LEU A 120 -2.31 -6.34 -0.69
N LEU A 121 -3.43 -7.00 -0.39
CA LEU A 121 -4.04 -7.99 -1.28
C LEU A 121 -4.44 -7.38 -2.63
N SER A 122 -4.99 -6.18 -2.62
CA SER A 122 -5.36 -5.46 -3.86
C SER A 122 -4.13 -5.10 -4.69
N ILE A 123 -3.03 -4.71 -4.05
CA ILE A 123 -1.76 -4.46 -4.74
C ILE A 123 -1.19 -5.75 -5.33
N CYS A 124 -1.22 -6.86 -4.61
CA CYS A 124 -0.82 -8.17 -5.14
C CYS A 124 -1.65 -8.57 -6.37
N SER A 125 -2.95 -8.34 -6.33
CA SER A 125 -3.84 -8.58 -7.47
C SER A 125 -3.48 -7.71 -8.67
N LEU A 126 -3.10 -6.45 -8.44
CA LEU A 126 -2.66 -5.53 -9.49
C LEU A 126 -1.35 -6.00 -10.14
N LEU A 127 -0.45 -6.62 -9.38
CA LEU A 127 0.79 -7.20 -9.92
C LEU A 127 0.51 -8.40 -10.83
N THR A 128 -0.49 -9.19 -10.50
CA THR A 128 -0.90 -10.35 -11.30
C THR A 128 -1.73 -9.96 -12.52
N ASP A 129 -2.59 -8.97 -12.35
CA ASP A 129 -3.55 -8.51 -13.36
C ASP A 129 -3.51 -6.99 -13.50
N PRO A 130 -2.54 -6.46 -14.27
CA PRO A 130 -2.41 -5.02 -14.49
C PRO A 130 -3.59 -4.46 -15.30
N ASN A 131 -3.86 -3.18 -15.11
CA ASN A 131 -4.91 -2.46 -15.84
C ASN A 131 -4.29 -1.50 -16.87
N PRO A 132 -4.09 -1.93 -18.13
CA PRO A 132 -3.50 -1.10 -19.16
C PRO A 132 -4.43 0.01 -19.68
N ASP A 133 -5.70 0.01 -19.30
CA ASP A 133 -6.68 1.01 -19.74
C ASP A 133 -6.68 2.27 -18.86
N ASP A 134 -6.08 2.21 -17.67
CA ASP A 134 -5.87 3.36 -16.79
C ASP A 134 -4.40 3.43 -16.31
N PRO A 135 -3.46 3.68 -17.22
CA PRO A 135 -2.04 3.59 -16.92
C PRO A 135 -1.49 4.87 -16.29
N LEU A 136 -0.49 4.70 -15.40
CA LEU A 136 0.44 5.77 -15.01
C LEU A 136 1.65 5.85 -15.95
N VAL A 137 1.98 4.75 -16.59
CA VAL A 137 3.10 4.65 -17.53
C VAL A 137 2.58 4.15 -18.88
N PRO A 138 2.17 5.06 -19.78
CA PRO A 138 1.52 4.70 -21.04
C PRO A 138 2.36 3.77 -21.94
N ASP A 139 3.67 3.95 -21.98
CA ASP A 139 4.56 3.13 -22.81
C ASP A 139 4.57 1.67 -22.37
N ILE A 140 4.55 1.42 -21.06
CA ILE A 140 4.46 0.06 -20.50
C ILE A 140 3.09 -0.54 -20.81
N ALA A 141 2.02 0.23 -20.67
CA ALA A 141 0.66 -0.21 -20.99
C ALA A 141 0.53 -0.59 -22.46
N GLN A 142 1.10 0.21 -23.34
CA GLN A 142 1.09 -0.06 -24.78
C GLN A 142 1.85 -1.36 -25.10
N LEU A 143 3.02 -1.56 -24.52
CA LEU A 143 3.81 -2.78 -24.71
C LEU A 143 3.06 -4.00 -24.17
N LEU A 144 2.38 -3.89 -23.03
CA LEU A 144 1.55 -4.95 -22.46
C LEU A 144 0.44 -5.38 -23.43
N LYS A 145 -0.18 -4.42 -24.15
CA LYS A 145 -1.25 -4.68 -25.13
C LYS A 145 -0.74 -5.27 -26.44
N THR A 146 0.45 -4.85 -26.89
CA THR A 146 0.95 -5.16 -28.24
C THR A 146 1.99 -6.28 -28.27
N ASP A 147 2.79 -6.43 -27.20
CA ASP A 147 3.84 -7.45 -27.11
C ASP A 147 4.03 -7.90 -25.64
N ARG A 148 3.14 -8.79 -25.21
CA ARG A 148 3.14 -9.31 -23.84
C ARG A 148 4.44 -10.02 -23.48
N THR A 149 5.03 -10.73 -24.42
CA THR A 149 6.29 -11.47 -24.20
C THR A 149 7.43 -10.51 -23.87
N ARG A 150 7.55 -9.43 -24.60
CA ARG A 150 8.56 -8.40 -24.36
C ARG A 150 8.30 -7.63 -23.06
N HIS A 151 7.03 -7.30 -22.80
CA HIS A 151 6.62 -6.69 -21.53
C HIS A 151 7.06 -7.55 -20.35
N ASP A 152 6.73 -8.83 -20.34
CA ASP A 152 7.04 -9.75 -19.25
C ASP A 152 8.55 -9.98 -19.11
N SER A 153 9.29 -10.00 -20.21
CA SER A 153 10.75 -10.07 -20.20
C SER A 153 11.38 -8.85 -19.51
N ASN A 154 10.91 -7.66 -19.85
CA ASN A 154 11.37 -6.41 -19.23
C ASN A 154 11.04 -6.39 -17.73
N ALA A 155 9.85 -6.83 -17.35
CA ALA A 155 9.43 -6.90 -15.95
C ALA A 155 10.28 -7.89 -15.15
N ARG A 156 10.64 -9.04 -15.70
CA ARG A 156 11.56 -10.00 -15.07
C ARG A 156 12.97 -9.44 -14.94
N GLU A 157 13.47 -8.76 -15.95
CA GLU A 157 14.79 -8.12 -15.90
C GLU A 157 14.86 -7.09 -14.79
N TRP A 158 13.86 -6.21 -14.68
CA TRP A 158 13.78 -5.23 -13.60
C TRP A 158 13.66 -5.89 -12.22
N THR A 159 12.89 -6.95 -12.11
CA THR A 159 12.74 -7.71 -10.87
C THR A 159 14.09 -8.28 -10.43
N SER A 160 14.84 -8.89 -11.32
CA SER A 160 16.19 -9.40 -11.03
C SER A 160 17.17 -8.29 -10.65
N LYS A 161 17.04 -7.12 -11.26
CA LYS A 161 17.96 -6.01 -11.04
C LYS A 161 17.70 -5.23 -9.76
N TYR A 162 16.43 -5.05 -9.38
CA TYR A 162 16.04 -4.13 -8.30
C TYR A 162 15.39 -4.80 -7.10
N ALA A 163 14.88 -6.03 -7.23
CA ALA A 163 14.08 -6.70 -6.20
C ALA A 163 14.66 -8.06 -5.74
N MET A 164 15.86 -8.40 -6.17
CA MET A 164 16.57 -9.61 -5.75
C MET A 164 17.94 -9.28 -5.14
#